data_b58389c93703960984df31ceef45a13d
#
_entry.id   b58389c93703960984df31ceef45a13d
#
_cell.length_a   1.000
_cell.length_b   1.000
_cell.length_c   1.000
_cell.angle_alpha   90.00
_cell.angle_beta   90.00
_cell.angle_gamma   90.00
#
_symmetry.space_group_name_H-M   'P 1'
#
loop_
_entity.id
_entity.type
_entity.pdbx_description
1 polymer ?
#
loop_
_entity_poly.entity_id
_entity_poly.type
_entity_poly.pdbx_seq_one_letter_code
_entity_poly.pdbx_strand_id
1 'polypeptide(L)' 'MRETETYRSVLADLLSAKDERIWKQNEVAMYFGLDPRTVKSRYGVGREGIEVHLLARRVSGNG' A
#
# COMPACT_ATOMS: atom_id res chain seq x y z
N MET A 1 -6.92 0.07 18.95
CA MET A 1 -5.61 0.14 18.32
C MET A 1 -5.33 1.51 17.75
N ARG A 2 -4.13 1.95 17.86
CA ARG A 2 -3.77 3.26 17.36
C ARG A 2 -3.42 3.22 15.90
N GLU A 3 -3.83 4.24 15.21
CA GLU A 3 -3.56 4.37 13.79
C GLU A 3 -2.07 4.35 13.48
N THR A 4 -1.28 5.01 14.33
CA THR A 4 0.17 5.06 14.15
C THR A 4 0.82 3.69 14.20
N GLU A 5 0.35 2.84 15.10
CA GLU A 5 0.89 1.49 15.21
C GLU A 5 0.58 0.68 13.96
N THR A 6 -0.66 0.81 13.49
CA THR A 6 -1.05 0.12 12.26
C THR A 6 -0.23 0.59 11.08
N TYR A 7 -0.02 1.90 10.99
CA TYR A 7 0.79 2.48 9.93
C TYR A 7 2.20 1.92 9.94
N ARG A 8 2.83 1.88 11.09
CA ARG A 8 4.20 1.37 11.21
C ARG A 8 4.28 -0.09 10.83
N SER A 9 3.29 -0.86 11.24
CA SER A 9 3.26 -2.28 10.94
C SER A 9 3.14 -2.52 9.44
N VAL A 10 2.23 -1.82 8.80
CA VAL A 10 2.03 -1.94 7.36
C VAL A 10 3.28 -1.47 6.61
N LEU A 11 3.84 -0.35 7.04
CA LEU A 11 5.04 0.19 6.39
C LEU A 11 6.20 -0.80 6.49
N ALA A 12 6.40 -1.38 7.67
CA ALA A 12 7.46 -2.36 7.86
C ALA A 12 7.28 -3.56 6.94
N ASP A 13 6.06 -4.04 6.82
CA ASP A 13 5.76 -5.16 5.95
C ASP A 13 6.05 -4.83 4.49
N LEU A 14 5.63 -3.66 4.06
CA LEU A 14 5.86 -3.23 2.68
C LEU A 14 7.34 -3.08 2.38
N LEU A 15 8.09 -2.48 3.30
CA LEU A 15 9.52 -2.29 3.12
C LEU A 15 10.27 -3.62 3.12
N SER A 16 9.77 -4.61 3.86
CA SER A 16 10.35 -5.94 3.87
C SER A 16 10.06 -6.68 2.57
N ALA A 17 8.88 -6.45 2.02
CA ALA A 17 8.49 -7.16 0.82
C ALA A 17 9.20 -6.64 -0.42
N LYS A 18 9.59 -5.38 -0.41
CA LYS A 18 10.16 -4.76 -1.59
C LYS A 18 11.07 -3.61 -1.18
N ASP A 19 12.25 -3.56 -1.81
CA ASP A 19 13.26 -2.55 -1.52
C ASP A 19 12.96 -1.19 -2.11
N GLU A 20 12.12 -1.12 -3.12
CA GLU A 20 11.87 0.12 -3.84
C GLU A 20 10.82 0.97 -3.14
N ARG A 21 10.97 2.26 -3.28
CA ARG A 21 10.06 3.21 -2.64
C ARG A 21 8.73 3.34 -3.38
N ILE A 22 8.73 3.04 -4.66
CA ILE A 22 7.53 3.18 -5.48
C ILE A 22 6.92 1.82 -5.73
N TRP A 23 5.66 1.69 -5.42
CA TRP A 23 4.88 0.48 -5.66
C TRP A 23 3.94 0.73 -6.82
N LYS A 24 4.06 -0.09 -7.84
CA LYS A 24 3.15 0.00 -8.97
C LYS A 24 1.83 -0.68 -8.66
N GLN A 25 0.81 -0.29 -9.43
CA GLN A 25 -0.53 -0.82 -9.22
C GLN A 25 -0.55 -2.35 -9.20
N ASN A 26 0.14 -2.97 -10.17
CA ASN A 26 0.17 -4.43 -10.24
C ASN A 26 0.86 -5.04 -9.01
N GLU A 27 1.90 -4.39 -8.54
CA GLU A 27 2.63 -4.89 -7.39
C GLU A 27 1.78 -4.84 -6.13
N VAL A 28 1.04 -3.76 -5.97
CA VAL A 28 0.13 -3.64 -4.83
C VAL A 28 -0.96 -4.70 -4.92
N ALA A 29 -1.51 -4.88 -6.10
CA ALA A 29 -2.56 -5.87 -6.32
C ALA A 29 -2.07 -7.27 -5.98
N MET A 30 -0.89 -7.63 -6.43
CA MET A 30 -0.33 -8.94 -6.15
C MET A 30 -0.05 -9.13 -4.67
N TYR A 31 0.50 -8.12 -4.04
CA TYR A 31 0.85 -8.20 -2.63
C TYR A 31 -0.38 -8.45 -1.76
N PHE A 32 -1.47 -7.76 -2.05
CA PHE A 32 -2.69 -7.86 -1.26
C PHE A 32 -3.68 -8.90 -1.81
N GLY A 33 -3.35 -9.52 -2.92
CA GLY A 33 -4.24 -10.50 -3.53
C GLY A 33 -5.51 -9.87 -4.06
N LEU A 34 -5.41 -8.68 -4.62
CA LEU A 34 -6.54 -7.94 -5.13
C LEU A 34 -6.44 -7.73 -6.63
N ASP A 35 -7.57 -7.37 -7.22
CA ASP A 35 -7.61 -6.95 -8.62
C ASP A 35 -7.05 -5.53 -8.73
N PRO A 36 -6.28 -5.21 -9.77
CA PRO A 36 -5.78 -3.84 -9.93
C PRO A 36 -6.87 -2.77 -9.90
N ARG A 37 -8.04 -3.08 -10.40
CA ARG A 37 -9.16 -2.13 -10.35
C ARG A 37 -9.57 -1.86 -8.92
N THR A 38 -9.57 -2.88 -8.10
CA THR A 38 -9.91 -2.75 -6.69
C THR A 38 -8.87 -1.91 -5.98
N VAL A 39 -7.59 -2.11 -6.31
CA VAL A 39 -6.52 -1.33 -5.73
C VAL A 39 -6.70 0.15 -6.06
N LYS A 40 -7.01 0.45 -7.30
CA LYS A 40 -7.23 1.83 -7.71
C LYS A 40 -8.44 2.43 -7.00
N SER A 41 -9.51 1.67 -6.91
CA SER A 41 -10.74 2.14 -6.29
C SER A 41 -10.60 2.30 -4.79
N ARG A 42 -9.93 1.35 -4.15
CA ARG A 42 -9.83 1.33 -2.70
C ARG A 42 -8.72 2.22 -2.16
N TYR A 43 -7.56 2.19 -2.80
CA TYR A 43 -6.37 2.89 -2.31
C TYR A 43 -5.95 4.05 -3.20
N GLY A 44 -6.57 4.21 -4.34
CA GLY A 44 -6.24 5.31 -5.22
C GLY A 44 -4.91 5.15 -5.93
N VAL A 45 -4.46 3.91 -6.12
CA VAL A 45 -3.18 3.64 -6.78
C VAL A 45 -3.41 3.49 -8.29
N GLY A 46 -2.86 4.40 -9.05
CA GLY A 46 -2.96 4.37 -10.49
C GLY A 46 -1.75 3.70 -11.14
N ARG A 47 -1.67 3.83 -12.45
CA ARG A 47 -0.59 3.22 -13.22
C ARG A 47 0.78 3.76 -12.83
N GLU A 48 0.82 5.01 -12.46
CA GLU A 48 2.08 5.66 -12.07
C GLU A 48 2.63 5.10 -10.77
N GLY A 49 1.80 4.40 -10.01
CA GLY A 49 2.23 3.82 -8.75
C GLY A 49 2.03 4.76 -7.60
N ILE A 50 2.54 4.36 -6.44
CA ILE A 50 2.39 5.13 -5.23
C ILE A 50 3.64 4.95 -4.38
N GLU A 51 4.01 5.99 -3.66
CA GLU A 51 5.15 5.93 -2.77
C GLU A 51 4.81 5.08 -1.54
N VAL A 52 5.78 4.31 -1.06
CA VAL A 52 5.53 3.29 -0.03
C VAL A 52 4.93 3.88 1.25
N HIS A 53 5.38 5.05 1.66
CA HIS A 53 4.85 5.67 2.88
C HIS A 53 3.40 6.06 2.69
N LEU A 54 3.07 6.59 1.53
CA LEU A 54 1.70 6.98 1.23
C LEU A 54 0.80 5.76 1.12
N LEU A 55 1.32 4.69 0.52
CA LEU A 55 0.57 3.44 0.44
C LEU A 55 0.26 2.90 1.82
N ALA A 56 1.26 2.88 2.69
CA ALA A 56 1.07 2.41 4.05
C ALA A 56 0.02 3.23 4.78
N ARG A 57 0.03 4.53 4.56
CA ARG A 57 -0.94 5.42 5.18
C ARG A 57 -2.35 5.13 4.68
N ARG A 58 -2.49 4.91 3.39
CA ARG A 58 -3.81 4.65 2.82
C ARG A 58 -4.37 3.30 3.27
N VAL A 59 -3.50 2.31 3.39
CA VAL A 59 -3.92 1.00 3.83
C VAL A 59 -4.31 1.01 5.31
N SER A 60 -3.52 1.67 6.13
CA SER A 60 -3.73 1.65 7.58
C SER A 60 -4.73 2.70 8.06
N GLY A 61 -4.69 3.86 7.45
CA GLY A 61 -5.52 4.97 7.89
C GLY A 61 -6.85 5.04 7.18
N ASN A 62 -7.19 4.03 6.48
CA ASN A 62 -8.38 4.02 5.67
C ASN A 62 -9.57 3.53 6.45
N GLY A 63 -9.64 3.95 7.62
CA GLY A 63 -10.76 3.56 8.47
C GLY A 63 -12.06 4.08 7.94
#